data_57ca0e6e8792d1c0b9e7be7510d10dea
#
_entry.id   57ca0e6e8792d1c0b9e7be7510d10dea
#
_cell.length_a   1.000
_cell.length_b   1.000
_cell.length_c   1.000
_cell.angle_alpha   90.00
_cell.angle_beta   90.00
_cell.angle_gamma   90.00
#
_symmetry.space_group_name_H-M   'P 1'
#
loop_
_entity.id
_entity.type
_entity.pdbx_description
1 polymer ?
#
loop_
_entity_poly.entity_id
_entity_poly.type
_entity_poly.pdbx_seq_one_letter_code
_entity_poly.pdbx_strand_id
1 'polypeptide(L)' 'MPEIEIKFKATLKLDEKWAGRQTTEELIEYIKVKINSSLGFRGQVKKLTVVSK' A
#
# COMPACT_ATOMS: atom_id res chain seq x y z
N MET A 1 11.82 0.16 22.15
CA MET A 1 12.38 1.20 21.26
C MET A 1 11.30 2.10 20.72
N PRO A 2 11.55 3.39 20.66
CA PRO A 2 10.54 4.26 20.11
C PRO A 2 10.35 4.01 18.63
N GLU A 3 9.11 4.14 18.21
CA GLU A 3 8.77 3.97 16.81
C GLU A 3 8.81 5.33 16.14
N ILE A 4 9.20 5.31 14.87
CA ILE A 4 9.20 6.51 14.06
C ILE A 4 8.07 6.38 13.06
N GLU A 5 7.21 7.40 13.03
CA GLU A 5 6.12 7.42 12.08
C GLU A 5 6.48 8.35 10.93
N ILE A 6 6.48 7.80 9.74
CA ILE A 6 6.81 8.55 8.53
C ILE A 6 5.60 8.57 7.61
N LYS A 7 5.23 9.75 7.19
CA LYS A 7 4.15 9.91 6.22
C LYS A 7 4.75 10.27 4.88
N PHE A 8 4.28 9.63 3.84
CA PHE A 8 4.79 9.89 2.50
C PHE A 8 3.68 9.73 1.47
N LYS A 9 3.89 10.32 0.31
CA LYS A 9 2.98 10.17 -0.81
C LYS A 9 3.70 9.42 -1.92
N ALA A 10 2.98 8.53 -2.56
CA ALA A 10 3.54 7.76 -3.66
C ALA A 10 2.50 7.62 -4.76
N THR A 11 2.98 7.57 -5.99
CA THR A 11 2.12 7.33 -7.13
C THR A 11 2.51 5.99 -7.74
N LEU A 12 1.53 5.14 -7.93
CA LEU A 12 1.76 3.82 -8.49
C LEU A 12 1.15 3.75 -9.88
N LYS A 13 1.87 3.11 -10.77
CA LYS A 13 1.32 2.76 -12.08
C LYS A 13 1.07 1.27 -12.07
N LEU A 14 -0.17 0.91 -12.25
CA LEU A 14 -0.57 -0.49 -12.23
C LEU A 14 -1.07 -0.90 -13.60
N ASP A 15 -0.96 -2.20 -13.89
CA ASP A 15 -1.49 -2.73 -15.13
C ASP A 15 -3.01 -2.52 -15.13
N GLU A 16 -3.47 -1.78 -16.11
CA GLU A 16 -4.86 -1.41 -16.22
C GLU A 16 -5.80 -2.62 -16.29
N LYS A 17 -5.37 -3.64 -17.01
CA LYS A 17 -6.19 -4.83 -17.15
C LYS A 17 -6.35 -5.57 -15.82
N TRP A 18 -5.27 -5.66 -15.08
CA TRP A 18 -5.32 -6.32 -13.78
C TRP A 18 -6.04 -5.46 -12.76
N ALA A 19 -5.63 -4.21 -12.66
CA ALA A 19 -6.18 -3.29 -11.65
C ALA A 19 -7.67 -3.02 -11.85
N GLY A 20 -8.10 -3.00 -13.11
CA GLY A 20 -9.49 -2.77 -13.43
C GLY A 20 -10.44 -3.85 -12.94
N ARG A 21 -9.90 -5.04 -12.65
CA ARG A 21 -10.69 -6.15 -12.14
C ARG A 21 -10.76 -6.17 -10.61
N GLN A 22 -9.98 -5.31 -9.98
CA GLN A 22 -9.90 -5.29 -8.53
C GLN A 22 -10.73 -4.16 -7.95
N THR A 23 -11.30 -4.42 -6.78
CA THR A 23 -11.96 -3.35 -6.05
C THR A 23 -10.90 -2.50 -5.37
N THR A 24 -11.30 -1.31 -4.92
CA THR A 24 -10.38 -0.44 -4.20
C THR A 24 -9.85 -1.13 -2.96
N GLU A 25 -10.69 -1.86 -2.26
CA GLU A 25 -10.27 -2.58 -1.06
C GLU A 25 -9.25 -3.66 -1.38
N GLU A 26 -9.45 -4.37 -2.47
CA GLU A 26 -8.50 -5.40 -2.89
C GLU A 26 -7.15 -4.80 -3.25
N LEU A 27 -7.15 -3.65 -3.92
CA LEU A 27 -5.92 -2.97 -4.27
C LEU A 27 -5.17 -2.51 -3.03
N ILE A 28 -5.89 -1.95 -2.07
CA ILE A 28 -5.29 -1.51 -0.82
C ILE A 28 -4.66 -2.67 -0.09
N GLU A 29 -5.38 -3.77 -0.01
CA GLU A 29 -4.90 -4.96 0.67
C GLU A 29 -3.65 -5.52 -0.01
N TYR A 30 -3.67 -5.59 -1.32
CA TYR A 30 -2.54 -6.10 -2.08
C TYR A 30 -1.29 -5.25 -1.84
N ILE A 31 -1.43 -3.93 -1.97
CA ILE A 31 -0.32 -3.02 -1.79
C ILE A 31 0.20 -3.07 -0.36
N LYS A 32 -0.71 -3.12 0.59
CA LYS A 32 -0.35 -3.18 2.00
C LYS A 32 0.47 -4.43 2.32
N VAL A 33 0.02 -5.57 1.81
CA VAL A 33 0.72 -6.83 2.01
C VAL A 33 2.11 -6.79 1.39
N LYS A 34 2.22 -6.23 0.19
CA LYS A 34 3.50 -6.15 -0.49
C LYS A 34 4.49 -5.25 0.26
N ILE A 35 4.01 -4.13 0.75
CA ILE A 35 4.88 -3.22 1.50
C ILE A 35 5.29 -3.85 2.83
N ASN A 36 4.34 -4.44 3.54
CA ASN A 36 4.63 -5.09 4.81
C ASN A 36 5.62 -6.23 4.63
N SER A 37 5.46 -7.00 3.57
CA SER A 37 6.38 -8.09 3.26
C SER A 37 7.79 -7.57 2.98
N SER A 38 7.87 -6.44 2.31
CA SER A 38 9.14 -5.82 2.00
C SER A 38 9.85 -5.28 3.24
N LEU A 39 9.07 -4.74 4.17
CA LEU A 39 9.62 -4.21 5.41
C LEU A 39 9.98 -5.31 6.40
N GLY A 40 9.26 -6.43 6.34
CA GLY A 40 9.45 -7.52 7.27
C GLY A 40 9.14 -7.09 8.70
N PHE A 41 10.03 -7.41 9.62
CA PHE A 41 9.83 -7.03 11.02
C PHE A 41 10.31 -5.62 11.34
N ARG A 42 10.82 -4.90 10.35
CA ARG A 42 11.33 -3.55 10.55
C ARG A 42 10.23 -2.51 10.65
N GLY A 43 9.07 -2.82 10.13
CA GLY A 43 7.97 -1.90 10.20
C GLY A 43 6.73 -2.44 9.52
N GLN A 44 5.71 -1.63 9.50
CA GLN A 44 4.45 -2.01 8.87
C GLN A 44 3.70 -0.78 8.43
N VAL A 45 2.83 -0.96 7.45
CA VAL A 45 1.96 0.11 7.01
C VAL A 45 0.80 0.22 7.98
N LYS A 46 0.67 1.37 8.60
CA LYS A 46 -0.42 1.62 9.53
C LYS A 46 -1.69 2.03 8.82
N LYS A 47 -1.54 2.88 7.82
CA LYS A 47 -2.68 3.44 7.12
C LYS A 47 -2.36 3.58 5.66
N LEU A 48 -3.23 3.09 4.82
CA LEU A 48 -3.09 3.20 3.39
C LEU A 48 -4.41 3.68 2.80
N THR A 49 -4.35 4.75 2.05
CA THR A 49 -5.52 5.33 1.42
C THR A 49 -5.28 5.42 -0.09
N VAL A 50 -6.26 5.02 -0.85
CA VAL A 50 -6.20 5.13 -2.30
C VAL A 50 -7.04 6.31 -2.72
N VAL A 51 -6.42 7.21 -3.47
CA VAL A 51 -7.12 8.35 -4.03
C VAL A 51 -7.42 8.02 -5.47
N SER A 52 -8.69 7.88 -5.76
CA SER A 52 -9.15 7.57 -7.11
C SER A 52 -9.24 8.86 -7.92
N LYS A 53 -8.90 8.75 -9.18
CA LYS A 53 -9.03 9.90 -10.08
C LYS A 53 -10.47 10.08 -10.51
#